data_479564ddc4ac72ca9278815aa78fb415
#
_entry.id   479564ddc4ac72ca9278815aa78fb415
#
_cell.length_a   1.000
_cell.length_b   1.000
_cell.length_c   1.000
_cell.angle_alpha   90.00
_cell.angle_beta   90.00
_cell.angle_gamma   90.00
#
_symmetry.space_group_name_H-M   'P 1'
#
loop_
_entity.id
_entity.type
_entity.pdbx_description
1 polymer ?
#
loop_
_entity_poly.entity_id
_entity_poly.type
_entity_poly.pdbx_seq_one_letter_code
_entity_poly.pdbx_strand_id
1 'polypeptide(L)'
;MKIGIDIDGVILDYQRVLNTYGDLYDFIELKKDGIVSKNELYLRKKYNWTDEERMNFVNKYFLKLSKQTHLIPGAKDVINMLKNEENELIIISARGGMIEEMKDVAINKFEKEGLSFDKYYWKQEDKLDVAKKEKIDVMIDDSYDVCKKLSSNGIKTIYFREKDMKKLEENENLKEVSNWGEIYRDIKGLNL
;
A
#
# COMPACT_ATOMS: atom_id res chain seq x y z
N MET A 1 -16.23 13.36 -0.24
CA MET A 1 -16.15 11.93 0.10
C MET A 1 -15.04 11.70 1.12
N LYS A 2 -15.09 10.58 1.86
CA LYS A 2 -13.99 10.11 2.72
C LYS A 2 -13.22 9.00 2.01
N ILE A 3 -11.98 9.28 1.68
CA ILE A 3 -11.13 8.39 0.89
C ILE A 3 -10.04 7.84 1.80
N GLY A 4 -10.06 6.53 2.04
CA GLY A 4 -9.00 5.80 2.72
C GLY A 4 -7.89 5.45 1.74
N ILE A 5 -6.63 5.67 2.11
CA ILE A 5 -5.48 5.45 1.22
C ILE A 5 -4.38 4.71 1.97
N ASP A 6 -3.91 3.59 1.43
CA ASP A 6 -2.69 2.96 1.90
C ASP A 6 -1.44 3.70 1.41
N ILE A 7 -0.29 3.41 1.99
CA ILE A 7 0.98 4.07 1.65
C ILE A 7 1.84 3.21 0.73
N ASP A 8 2.18 2.00 1.19
CA ASP A 8 3.18 1.15 0.52
C ASP A 8 2.55 0.42 -0.67
N GLY A 9 3.11 0.61 -1.86
CA GLY A 9 2.53 0.07 -3.09
C GLY A 9 1.36 0.89 -3.66
N VAL A 10 0.90 1.94 -2.95
CA VAL A 10 -0.16 2.86 -3.40
C VAL A 10 0.39 4.27 -3.63
N ILE A 11 0.91 4.93 -2.59
CA ILE A 11 1.52 6.27 -2.70
C ILE A 11 3.02 6.14 -2.95
N LEU A 12 3.68 5.26 -2.20
CA LEU A 12 5.13 5.03 -2.25
C LEU A 12 5.46 3.71 -2.96
N ASP A 13 6.39 3.74 -3.89
CA ASP A 13 6.89 2.57 -4.63
C ASP A 13 7.79 1.66 -3.77
N TYR A 14 7.34 1.39 -2.54
CA TYR A 14 8.11 0.63 -1.55
C TYR A 14 8.13 -0.85 -1.86
N GLN A 15 7.03 -1.39 -2.37
CA GLN A 15 6.92 -2.82 -2.66
C GLN A 15 7.91 -3.27 -3.74
N ARG A 16 8.08 -2.47 -4.81
CA ARG A 16 9.05 -2.78 -5.87
C ARG A 16 10.48 -2.76 -5.32
N VAL A 17 10.80 -1.79 -4.46
CA VAL A 17 12.11 -1.70 -3.80
C VAL A 17 12.34 -2.90 -2.89
N LEU A 18 11.35 -3.30 -2.08
CA LEU A 18 11.43 -4.50 -1.24
C LEU A 18 11.64 -5.77 -2.05
N ASN A 19 10.94 -5.92 -3.15
CA ASN A 19 11.10 -7.08 -4.03
C ASN A 19 12.53 -7.17 -4.60
N THR A 20 13.06 -6.05 -5.10
CA THR A 20 14.43 -5.99 -5.63
C THR A 20 15.46 -6.41 -4.59
N TYR A 21 15.39 -5.82 -3.40
CA TYR A 21 16.35 -6.14 -2.33
C TYR A 21 16.09 -7.50 -1.67
N GLY A 22 14.86 -7.99 -1.68
CA GLY A 22 14.52 -9.33 -1.26
C GLY A 22 15.18 -10.38 -2.16
N ASP A 23 15.08 -10.24 -3.48
CA ASP A 23 15.72 -11.13 -4.44
C ASP A 23 17.25 -11.09 -4.32
N LEU A 24 17.85 -9.91 -4.13
CA LEU A 24 19.29 -9.76 -3.89
C LEU A 24 19.73 -10.40 -2.57
N TYR A 25 18.98 -10.22 -1.49
CA TYR A 25 19.26 -10.82 -0.20
C TYR A 25 19.20 -12.36 -0.24
N ASP A 26 18.14 -12.90 -0.87
CA ASP A 26 17.96 -14.33 -1.06
C ASP A 26 19.13 -14.95 -1.84
N PHE A 27 19.42 -14.39 -3.01
CA PHE A 27 20.40 -14.96 -3.92
C PHE A 27 21.86 -14.70 -3.50
N ILE A 28 22.18 -13.48 -3.07
CA ILE A 28 23.59 -13.10 -2.78
C ILE A 28 23.98 -13.38 -1.34
N GLU A 29 23.14 -13.00 -0.36
CA GLU A 29 23.49 -13.09 1.05
C GLU A 29 23.17 -14.48 1.63
N LEU A 30 21.97 -14.99 1.36
CA LEU A 30 21.58 -16.33 1.82
C LEU A 30 22.05 -17.45 0.91
N LYS A 31 22.50 -17.12 -0.32
CA LYS A 31 22.91 -18.10 -1.34
C LYS A 31 21.81 -19.14 -1.61
N LYS A 32 20.57 -18.66 -1.69
CA LYS A 32 19.37 -19.45 -1.94
C LYS A 32 18.75 -19.11 -3.31
N ASP A 33 17.88 -19.97 -3.77
CA ASP A 33 16.86 -19.70 -4.80
C ASP A 33 15.51 -19.99 -4.13
N GLY A 34 15.21 -19.15 -3.14
CA GLY A 34 14.15 -19.37 -2.16
C GLY A 34 12.79 -18.80 -2.55
N ILE A 35 12.61 -18.32 -3.79
CA ILE A 35 11.32 -17.79 -4.25
C ILE A 35 10.33 -18.95 -4.42
N VAL A 36 9.30 -18.98 -3.57
CA VAL A 36 8.23 -19.99 -3.63
C VAL A 36 6.98 -19.48 -4.34
N SER A 37 6.75 -18.16 -4.35
CA SER A 37 5.64 -17.55 -5.08
C SER A 37 5.96 -16.13 -5.51
N LYS A 38 6.02 -15.90 -6.84
CA LYS A 38 6.32 -14.57 -7.41
C LYS A 38 5.19 -13.57 -7.25
N ASN A 39 3.94 -14.07 -7.11
CA ASN A 39 2.73 -13.22 -7.12
C ASN A 39 2.27 -12.86 -5.69
N GLU A 40 3.13 -13.03 -4.70
CA GLU A 40 2.84 -12.70 -3.31
C GLU A 40 3.47 -11.36 -2.91
N LEU A 41 2.66 -10.53 -2.24
CA LEU A 41 3.09 -9.25 -1.72
C LEU A 41 4.00 -9.42 -0.48
N TYR A 42 3.62 -10.32 0.41
CA TYR A 42 4.29 -10.49 1.69
C TYR A 42 5.53 -11.38 1.58
N LEU A 43 6.67 -10.93 2.09
CA LEU A 43 7.95 -11.66 2.11
C LEU A 43 7.80 -13.09 2.64
N ARG A 44 7.02 -13.28 3.70
CA ARG A 44 6.78 -14.61 4.31
C ARG A 44 6.05 -15.60 3.40
N LYS A 45 5.33 -15.11 2.41
CA LYS A 45 4.64 -15.93 1.41
C LYS A 45 5.45 -16.05 0.12
N LYS A 46 6.32 -15.07 -0.14
CA LYS A 46 7.13 -14.99 -1.35
C LYS A 46 8.38 -15.87 -1.26
N TYR A 47 9.06 -15.88 -0.10
CA TYR A 47 10.31 -16.60 0.11
C TYR A 47 10.16 -17.70 1.15
N ASN A 48 10.98 -18.76 1.03
CA ASN A 48 11.10 -19.83 2.03
C ASN A 48 12.11 -19.50 3.16
N TRP A 49 12.24 -18.23 3.50
CA TRP A 49 13.11 -17.78 4.57
C TRP A 49 12.63 -18.26 5.93
N THR A 50 13.58 -18.61 6.80
CA THR A 50 13.30 -18.79 8.22
C THR A 50 12.84 -17.45 8.84
N ASP A 51 12.26 -17.51 10.03
CA ASP A 51 11.89 -16.31 10.78
C ASP A 51 13.09 -15.42 11.09
N GLU A 52 14.25 -16.04 11.41
CA GLU A 52 15.50 -15.33 11.66
C GLU A 52 16.00 -14.61 10.40
N GLU A 53 16.05 -15.28 9.25
CA GLU A 53 16.45 -14.68 7.97
C GLU A 53 15.54 -13.51 7.59
N ARG A 54 14.24 -13.68 7.78
CA ARG A 54 13.27 -12.61 7.54
C ARG A 54 13.49 -11.41 8.45
N MET A 55 13.71 -11.64 9.76
CA MET A 55 13.98 -10.56 10.71
C MET A 55 15.30 -9.85 10.43
N ASN A 56 16.34 -10.59 10.02
CA ASN A 56 17.61 -10.00 9.58
C ASN A 56 17.42 -9.09 8.37
N PHE A 57 16.61 -9.51 7.39
CA PHE A 57 16.25 -8.66 6.24
C PHE A 57 15.50 -7.38 6.69
N VAL A 58 14.49 -7.55 7.55
CA VAL A 58 13.70 -6.41 8.06
C VAL A 58 14.60 -5.39 8.78
N ASN A 59 15.42 -5.86 9.72
CA ASN A 59 16.30 -5.00 10.50
C ASN A 59 17.35 -4.28 9.62
N LYS A 60 17.86 -4.95 8.59
CA LYS A 60 18.89 -4.41 7.72
C LYS A 60 18.35 -3.43 6.68
N TYR A 61 17.16 -3.71 6.14
CA TYR A 61 16.71 -3.08 4.92
C TYR A 61 15.47 -2.20 5.05
N PHE A 62 14.46 -2.55 5.86
CA PHE A 62 13.16 -1.89 5.83
C PHE A 62 13.25 -0.36 5.98
N LEU A 63 13.85 0.12 7.06
CA LEU A 63 13.95 1.55 7.31
C LEU A 63 14.84 2.25 6.26
N LYS A 64 15.96 1.63 5.89
CA LYS A 64 16.87 2.15 4.87
C LYS A 64 16.16 2.33 3.53
N LEU A 65 15.45 1.30 3.07
CA LEU A 65 14.75 1.32 1.79
C LEU A 65 13.56 2.27 1.81
N SER A 66 12.84 2.35 2.92
CA SER A 66 11.75 3.32 3.08
C SER A 66 12.20 4.77 2.86
N LYS A 67 13.39 5.14 3.33
CA LYS A 67 13.99 6.47 3.11
C LYS A 67 14.30 6.74 1.64
N GLN A 68 14.61 5.71 0.85
CA GLN A 68 14.99 5.81 -0.56
C GLN A 68 13.80 5.75 -1.52
N THR A 69 12.64 5.36 -1.03
CA THR A 69 11.44 5.17 -1.86
C THR A 69 10.95 6.49 -2.45
N HIS A 70 10.45 6.44 -3.69
CA HIS A 70 9.84 7.56 -4.39
C HIS A 70 8.31 7.43 -4.42
N LEU A 71 7.62 8.53 -4.74
CA LEU A 71 6.19 8.48 -5.04
C LEU A 71 5.95 7.65 -6.31
N ILE A 72 4.87 6.90 -6.32
CA ILE A 72 4.36 6.27 -7.54
C ILE A 72 3.93 7.36 -8.53
N PRO A 73 4.26 7.24 -9.82
CA PRO A 73 3.89 8.23 -10.82
C PRO A 73 2.39 8.58 -10.80
N GLY A 74 2.09 9.88 -10.78
CA GLY A 74 0.72 10.40 -10.72
C GLY A 74 0.11 10.50 -9.32
N ALA A 75 0.69 9.86 -8.29
CA ALA A 75 0.16 9.90 -6.93
C ALA A 75 0.01 11.34 -6.42
N LYS A 76 1.07 12.15 -6.55
CA LYS A 76 1.08 13.55 -6.08
C LYS A 76 -0.02 14.38 -6.72
N ASP A 77 -0.11 14.31 -8.04
CA ASP A 77 -1.05 15.14 -8.80
C ASP A 77 -2.49 14.77 -8.45
N VAL A 78 -2.81 13.48 -8.45
CA VAL A 78 -4.17 13.00 -8.18
C VAL A 78 -4.58 13.23 -6.72
N ILE A 79 -3.69 12.99 -5.74
CA ILE A 79 -3.97 13.29 -4.33
C ILE A 79 -4.29 14.78 -4.15
N ASN A 80 -3.50 15.69 -4.75
CA ASN A 80 -3.77 17.11 -4.67
C ASN A 80 -5.07 17.51 -5.38
N MET A 81 -5.39 16.89 -6.52
CA MET A 81 -6.69 17.10 -7.19
C MET A 81 -7.84 16.69 -6.29
N LEU A 82 -7.79 15.49 -5.71
CA LEU A 82 -8.82 15.00 -4.80
C LEU A 82 -8.96 15.89 -3.56
N LYS A 83 -7.85 16.41 -3.02
CA LYS A 83 -7.87 17.33 -1.90
C LYS A 83 -8.52 18.66 -2.24
N ASN A 84 -8.21 19.22 -3.40
CA ASN A 84 -8.81 20.47 -3.90
C ASN A 84 -10.31 20.34 -4.19
N GLU A 85 -10.81 19.12 -4.38
CA GLU A 85 -12.23 18.80 -4.53
C GLU A 85 -12.94 18.57 -3.18
N GLU A 86 -12.35 19.04 -2.09
CA GLU A 86 -12.90 18.96 -0.72
C GLU A 86 -13.15 17.54 -0.22
N ASN A 87 -12.43 16.53 -0.75
CA ASN A 87 -12.45 15.19 -0.18
C ASN A 87 -11.65 15.14 1.13
N GLU A 88 -12.14 14.37 2.10
CA GLU A 88 -11.40 14.01 3.32
C GLU A 88 -10.49 12.82 3.01
N LEU A 89 -9.16 13.06 3.01
CA LEU A 89 -8.16 12.04 2.69
C LEU A 89 -7.59 11.45 3.99
N ILE A 90 -7.73 10.15 4.17
CA ILE A 90 -7.39 9.45 5.40
C ILE A 90 -6.36 8.36 5.11
N ILE A 91 -5.18 8.46 5.70
CA ILE A 91 -4.17 7.41 5.63
C ILE A 91 -4.56 6.26 6.58
N ILE A 92 -4.60 5.04 6.04
CA ILE A 92 -4.81 3.81 6.82
C ILE A 92 -3.74 2.80 6.40
N SER A 93 -2.68 2.64 7.20
CA SER A 93 -1.49 1.89 6.81
C SER A 93 -0.96 0.99 7.92
N ALA A 94 -0.34 -0.13 7.54
CA ALA A 94 0.37 -1.03 8.44
C ALA A 94 1.72 -0.47 8.93
N ARG A 95 2.21 0.65 8.36
CA ARG A 95 3.47 1.27 8.76
C ARG A 95 3.54 1.53 10.26
N GLY A 96 4.73 1.40 10.83
CA GLY A 96 4.97 1.55 12.27
C GLY A 96 4.67 0.27 13.08
N GLY A 97 4.14 -0.78 12.46
CA GLY A 97 3.91 -2.06 13.14
C GLY A 97 5.21 -2.78 13.48
N MET A 98 6.07 -3.03 12.50
CA MET A 98 7.38 -3.69 12.70
C MET A 98 8.48 -2.70 13.08
N ILE A 99 8.53 -1.53 12.47
CA ILE A 99 9.53 -0.47 12.70
C ILE A 99 8.80 0.85 12.86
N GLU A 100 8.84 1.40 14.08
CA GLU A 100 8.08 2.60 14.47
C GLU A 100 8.44 3.82 13.61
N GLU A 101 9.73 4.01 13.34
CA GLU A 101 10.27 5.17 12.61
C GLU A 101 9.80 5.25 11.15
N MET A 102 9.25 4.18 10.60
CA MET A 102 8.72 4.20 9.23
C MET A 102 7.55 5.18 9.07
N LYS A 103 6.82 5.50 10.14
CA LYS A 103 5.77 6.53 10.13
C LYS A 103 6.37 7.91 9.85
N ASP A 104 7.42 8.26 10.59
CA ASP A 104 8.09 9.56 10.46
C ASP A 104 8.72 9.73 9.07
N VAL A 105 9.28 8.64 8.54
CA VAL A 105 9.79 8.63 7.16
C VAL A 105 8.69 8.95 6.14
N ALA A 106 7.48 8.41 6.33
CA ALA A 106 6.36 8.70 5.44
C ALA A 106 5.89 10.14 5.58
N ILE A 107 5.67 10.62 6.81
CA ILE A 107 5.24 12.00 7.10
C ILE A 107 6.22 13.01 6.49
N ASN A 108 7.52 12.87 6.80
CA ASN A 108 8.56 13.77 6.28
C ASN A 108 8.60 13.77 4.74
N LYS A 109 8.34 12.62 4.11
CA LYS A 109 8.28 12.52 2.65
C LYS A 109 7.05 13.24 2.10
N PHE A 110 5.88 13.06 2.71
CA PHE A 110 4.65 13.74 2.29
C PHE A 110 4.79 15.25 2.41
N GLU A 111 5.31 15.75 3.52
CA GLU A 111 5.58 17.18 3.72
C GLU A 111 6.53 17.73 2.66
N LYS A 112 7.65 17.04 2.39
CA LYS A 112 8.62 17.43 1.36
C LYS A 112 8.00 17.47 -0.04
N GLU A 113 7.06 16.58 -0.33
CA GLU A 113 6.35 16.51 -1.60
C GLU A 113 5.13 17.44 -1.65
N GLY A 114 4.77 18.12 -0.57
CA GLY A 114 3.60 19.00 -0.49
C GLY A 114 2.28 18.23 -0.49
N LEU A 115 2.28 17.01 0.06
CA LEU A 115 1.07 16.22 0.28
C LEU A 115 0.56 16.41 1.70
N SER A 116 -0.75 16.53 1.86
CA SER A 116 -1.41 16.64 3.16
C SER A 116 -2.61 15.72 3.25
N PHE A 117 -2.81 15.15 4.42
CA PHE A 117 -3.91 14.25 4.73
C PHE A 117 -4.62 14.71 6.00
N ASP A 118 -5.91 14.43 6.12
CA ASP A 118 -6.72 14.91 7.24
C ASP A 118 -6.52 14.08 8.50
N LYS A 119 -6.30 12.76 8.33
CA LYS A 119 -6.09 11.83 9.43
C LYS A 119 -5.08 10.75 9.06
N TYR A 120 -4.48 10.15 10.10
CA TYR A 120 -3.52 9.04 9.96
C TYR A 120 -3.87 7.93 10.94
N TYR A 121 -4.05 6.72 10.43
CA TYR A 121 -4.19 5.48 11.18
C TYR A 121 -3.01 4.57 10.87
N TRP A 122 -2.10 4.46 11.83
CA TRP A 122 -0.88 3.65 11.75
C TRP A 122 -1.08 2.27 12.34
N LYS A 123 -0.21 1.30 11.98
CA LYS A 123 -0.19 -0.07 12.50
C LYS A 123 -1.48 -0.85 12.19
N GLN A 124 -2.14 -0.52 11.10
CA GLN A 124 -3.37 -1.15 10.66
C GLN A 124 -3.07 -2.23 9.61
N GLU A 125 -2.78 -3.47 10.07
CA GLU A 125 -2.71 -4.64 9.17
C GLU A 125 -4.13 -5.02 8.70
N ASP A 126 -5.09 -4.96 9.61
CA ASP A 126 -6.52 -5.08 9.34
C ASP A 126 -7.16 -3.68 9.32
N LYS A 127 -7.65 -3.29 8.16
CA LYS A 127 -8.18 -1.95 7.95
C LYS A 127 -9.70 -1.84 8.10
N LEU A 128 -10.41 -2.97 8.26
CA LEU A 128 -11.87 -3.01 8.23
C LEU A 128 -12.52 -2.20 9.35
N ASP A 129 -12.02 -2.32 10.57
CA ASP A 129 -12.59 -1.62 11.72
C ASP A 129 -12.42 -0.11 11.60
N VAL A 130 -11.25 0.34 11.15
CA VAL A 130 -10.99 1.77 10.90
C VAL A 130 -11.86 2.27 9.76
N ALA A 131 -11.96 1.54 8.66
CA ALA A 131 -12.77 1.93 7.52
C ALA A 131 -14.27 2.06 7.90
N LYS A 132 -14.80 1.15 8.70
CA LYS A 132 -16.17 1.23 9.24
C LYS A 132 -16.34 2.40 10.22
N LYS A 133 -15.42 2.57 11.16
CA LYS A 133 -15.43 3.67 12.16
C LYS A 133 -15.43 5.04 11.51
N GLU A 134 -14.55 5.25 10.54
CA GLU A 134 -14.42 6.50 9.80
C GLU A 134 -15.51 6.69 8.74
N LYS A 135 -16.28 5.63 8.42
CA LYS A 135 -17.26 5.61 7.34
C LYS A 135 -16.61 5.97 6.01
N ILE A 136 -15.56 5.23 5.68
CA ILE A 136 -14.83 5.40 4.42
C ILE A 136 -15.76 5.09 3.24
N ASP A 137 -15.88 6.03 2.31
CA ASP A 137 -16.66 5.86 1.09
C ASP A 137 -15.94 4.96 0.08
N VAL A 138 -14.61 5.11 -0.03
CA VAL A 138 -13.76 4.27 -0.88
C VAL A 138 -12.39 4.08 -0.27
N MET A 139 -11.86 2.85 -0.31
CA MET A 139 -10.50 2.52 0.11
C MET A 139 -9.62 2.18 -1.08
N ILE A 140 -8.40 2.72 -1.12
CA ILE A 140 -7.37 2.42 -2.13
C ILE A 140 -6.27 1.62 -1.44
N ASP A 141 -5.99 0.41 -1.93
CA ASP A 141 -5.02 -0.51 -1.33
C ASP A 141 -4.40 -1.43 -2.39
N ASP A 142 -3.17 -1.91 -2.18
CA ASP A 142 -2.48 -2.84 -3.07
C ASP A 142 -2.49 -4.29 -2.55
N SER A 143 -3.00 -4.52 -1.35
CA SER A 143 -3.05 -5.85 -0.75
C SER A 143 -4.29 -6.62 -1.17
N TYR A 144 -4.08 -7.76 -1.84
CA TYR A 144 -5.14 -8.71 -2.20
C TYR A 144 -6.04 -9.08 -1.02
N ASP A 145 -5.43 -9.42 0.14
CA ASP A 145 -6.17 -9.90 1.32
C ASP A 145 -7.02 -8.75 1.92
N VAL A 146 -6.47 -7.54 1.97
CA VAL A 146 -7.18 -6.33 2.46
C VAL A 146 -8.33 -5.96 1.52
N CYS A 147 -8.07 -5.86 0.22
CA CYS A 147 -9.09 -5.49 -0.76
C CYS A 147 -10.24 -6.50 -0.80
N LYS A 148 -9.94 -7.80 -0.76
CA LYS A 148 -10.95 -8.86 -0.68
C LYS A 148 -11.81 -8.72 0.57
N LYS A 149 -11.18 -8.48 1.73
CA LYS A 149 -11.89 -8.34 3.00
C LYS A 149 -12.80 -7.12 3.02
N LEU A 150 -12.31 -5.96 2.58
CA LEU A 150 -13.07 -4.71 2.57
C LEU A 150 -14.28 -4.80 1.62
N SER A 151 -14.06 -5.22 0.37
CA SER A 151 -15.13 -5.32 -0.64
C SER A 151 -16.20 -6.35 -0.25
N SER A 152 -15.80 -7.48 0.33
CA SER A 152 -16.76 -8.49 0.86
C SER A 152 -17.57 -7.98 2.06
N ASN A 153 -17.15 -6.89 2.71
CA ASN A 153 -17.88 -6.23 3.79
C ASN A 153 -18.62 -4.95 3.33
N GLY A 154 -18.82 -4.78 2.02
CA GLY A 154 -19.61 -3.69 1.46
C GLY A 154 -18.89 -2.34 1.39
N ILE A 155 -17.57 -2.30 1.62
CA ILE A 155 -16.77 -1.08 1.46
C ILE A 155 -16.27 -1.00 0.02
N LYS A 156 -16.58 0.09 -0.69
CA LYS A 156 -16.02 0.30 -2.02
C LYS A 156 -14.51 0.33 -1.95
N THR A 157 -13.86 -0.47 -2.78
CA THR A 157 -12.42 -0.70 -2.73
C THR A 157 -11.83 -0.62 -4.12
N ILE A 158 -10.78 0.14 -4.26
CA ILE A 158 -9.93 0.21 -5.45
C ILE A 158 -8.68 -0.60 -5.16
N TYR A 159 -8.54 -1.73 -5.83
CA TYR A 159 -7.37 -2.59 -5.75
C TYR A 159 -6.31 -2.08 -6.72
N PHE A 160 -5.30 -1.38 -6.21
CA PHE A 160 -4.17 -0.87 -7.00
C PHE A 160 -3.15 -1.97 -7.22
N ARG A 161 -3.30 -2.71 -8.32
CA ARG A 161 -2.58 -3.95 -8.57
C ARG A 161 -1.42 -3.77 -9.54
N GLU A 162 -0.23 -4.18 -9.15
CA GLU A 162 0.85 -4.43 -10.11
C GLU A 162 0.52 -5.64 -11.01
N LYS A 163 0.96 -5.58 -12.27
CA LYS A 163 0.60 -6.54 -13.33
C LYS A 163 0.77 -8.01 -12.93
N ASP A 164 1.82 -8.31 -12.18
CA ASP A 164 2.17 -9.69 -11.82
C ASP A 164 1.56 -10.17 -10.49
N MET A 165 0.81 -9.30 -9.80
CA MET A 165 0.13 -9.67 -8.55
C MET A 165 -1.16 -10.43 -8.79
N LYS A 166 -1.67 -11.11 -7.75
CA LYS A 166 -2.93 -11.86 -7.79
C LYS A 166 -4.07 -10.96 -8.24
N LYS A 167 -4.91 -11.47 -9.14
CA LYS A 167 -6.16 -10.82 -9.55
C LYS A 167 -7.27 -11.08 -8.55
N LEU A 168 -8.15 -10.09 -8.40
CA LEU A 168 -9.45 -10.24 -7.77
C LEU A 168 -10.54 -10.17 -8.85
N GLU A 169 -11.59 -10.95 -8.70
CA GLU A 169 -12.79 -10.76 -9.53
C GLU A 169 -13.48 -9.46 -9.12
N GLU A 170 -13.65 -8.56 -10.08
CA GLU A 170 -14.38 -7.31 -9.87
C GLU A 170 -15.85 -7.58 -9.50
N ASN A 171 -16.39 -6.74 -8.66
CA ASN A 171 -17.78 -6.75 -8.24
C ASN A 171 -18.25 -5.31 -7.98
N GLU A 172 -19.48 -5.15 -7.51
CA GLU A 172 -20.04 -3.81 -7.22
C GLU A 172 -19.22 -2.98 -6.22
N ASN A 173 -18.45 -3.64 -5.34
CA ASN A 173 -17.63 -3.00 -4.31
C ASN A 173 -16.12 -3.08 -4.59
N LEU A 174 -15.69 -3.66 -5.72
CA LEU A 174 -14.27 -3.83 -6.04
C LEU A 174 -13.98 -3.48 -7.49
N LYS A 175 -13.03 -2.57 -7.67
CA LYS A 175 -12.40 -2.25 -8.95
C LYS A 175 -10.90 -2.50 -8.90
N GLU A 176 -10.36 -3.10 -9.95
CA GLU A 176 -8.93 -3.28 -10.16
C GLU A 176 -8.40 -2.16 -11.06
N VAL A 177 -7.32 -1.51 -10.66
CA VAL A 177 -6.65 -0.45 -11.41
C VAL A 177 -5.14 -0.63 -11.38
N SER A 178 -4.42 0.01 -12.31
CA SER A 178 -2.97 -0.11 -12.45
C SER A 178 -2.21 1.22 -12.37
N ASN A 179 -2.91 2.33 -12.28
CA ASN A 179 -2.31 3.67 -12.21
C ASN A 179 -3.22 4.69 -11.54
N TRP A 180 -2.66 5.80 -11.10
CA TRP A 180 -3.39 6.86 -10.40
C TRP A 180 -4.41 7.60 -11.27
N GLY A 181 -4.26 7.59 -12.60
CA GLY A 181 -5.27 8.15 -13.51
C GLY A 181 -6.56 7.33 -13.53
N GLU A 182 -6.46 6.00 -13.44
CA GLU A 182 -7.61 5.11 -13.29
C GLU A 182 -8.28 5.29 -11.93
N ILE A 183 -7.49 5.40 -10.83
CA ILE A 183 -8.02 5.72 -9.49
C ILE A 183 -8.88 6.98 -9.54
N TYR A 184 -8.36 8.07 -10.12
CA TYR A 184 -9.09 9.33 -10.22
C TYR A 184 -10.40 9.17 -10.99
N ARG A 185 -10.35 8.48 -12.13
CA ARG A 185 -11.54 8.23 -12.96
C ARG A 185 -12.61 7.45 -12.19
N ASP A 186 -12.23 6.40 -11.47
CA ASP A 186 -13.16 5.57 -10.72
C ASP A 186 -13.79 6.34 -9.56
N ILE A 187 -13.00 7.15 -8.83
CA ILE A 187 -13.52 8.02 -7.76
C ILE A 187 -14.53 9.04 -8.33
N LYS A 188 -14.25 9.64 -9.49
CA LYS A 188 -15.20 10.57 -10.16
C LYS A 188 -16.49 9.85 -10.57
N GLY A 189 -16.39 8.60 -11.00
CA GLY A 189 -17.55 7.76 -11.32
C GLY A 189 -18.44 7.43 -10.12
N LEU A 190 -17.92 7.47 -8.89
CA LEU A 190 -18.72 7.28 -7.67
C LEU A 190 -19.58 8.51 -7.31
N ASN A 191 -19.25 9.68 -7.84
CA ASN A 191 -19.94 10.95 -7.58
C ASN A 191 -21.03 11.27 -8.62
N LEU A 192 -21.22 10.40 -9.61
CA LEU A 192 -22.27 10.49 -10.63
C LEU A 192 -23.42 9.56 -10.29
#